data_5edbc5357cc42723d3e00da74b777f53
#
_entry.id   5edbc5357cc42723d3e00da74b777f53
#
_cell.length_a   1.000
_cell.length_b   1.000
_cell.length_c   1.000
_cell.angle_alpha   90.00
_cell.angle_beta   90.00
_cell.angle_gamma   90.00
#
_symmetry.space_group_name_H-M   'P 1'
#
loop_
_entity.id
_entity.type
_entity.pdbx_description
1 polymer ?
#
loop_
_entity_poly.entity_id
_entity_poly.type
_entity_poly.pdbx_seq_one_letter_code
_entity_poly.pdbx_strand_id
1 'polypeptide(L)'
;SPSAIAQWTNDRQADRAAKLVADAVGAEPTRESMMKGPFEDLAAFGPLAGKLAGDREWAQMTDGNTSLFKGWVDGDQMPMRPIEALRRGAAEGLHVIAGSMASEWRHYIVPNGQISKVNEKAVEKLLEGANLPKDLSRLYKDAGRGEKPGDCFAQIQSDIIFRMPALRLTEALAAGGAQVWSYSFDWQSPVKGKT
;
A
#
# COMPACT_ATOMS: atom_id res chain seq x y z
N SER A 1 -8.68 5.29 1.64
CA SER A 1 -7.42 5.71 1.01
C SER A 1 -7.32 5.18 -0.41
N PRO A 2 -6.85 5.96 -1.38
CA PRO A 2 -6.63 5.50 -2.76
C PRO A 2 -5.65 4.31 -2.87
N SER A 3 -4.80 4.09 -1.86
CA SER A 3 -3.89 2.95 -1.80
C SER A 3 -4.61 1.58 -1.90
N ALA A 4 -5.85 1.48 -1.45
CA ALA A 4 -6.64 0.26 -1.55
C ALA A 4 -6.83 -0.23 -3.00
N ILE A 5 -6.78 0.65 -3.99
CA ILE A 5 -6.90 0.28 -5.42
C ILE A 5 -5.73 -0.57 -5.91
N ALA A 6 -4.56 -0.40 -5.34
CA ALA A 6 -3.36 -1.15 -5.70
C ALA A 6 -3.22 -2.49 -4.94
N GLN A 7 -4.04 -2.73 -3.91
CA GLN A 7 -3.88 -3.83 -2.96
C GLN A 7 -4.98 -4.88 -3.14
N TRP A 8 -4.91 -5.66 -4.20
CA TRP A 8 -5.85 -6.74 -4.50
C TRP A 8 -5.10 -8.06 -4.67
N THR A 9 -5.73 -9.15 -4.23
CA THR A 9 -5.20 -10.51 -4.37
C THR A 9 -5.94 -11.28 -5.46
N ASN A 10 -5.25 -12.24 -6.06
CA ASN A 10 -5.82 -13.29 -6.87
C ASN A 10 -6.01 -14.56 -6.02
N ASP A 11 -6.61 -15.60 -6.60
CA ASP A 11 -6.89 -16.87 -5.92
C ASP A 11 -5.65 -17.48 -5.27
N ARG A 12 -4.52 -17.56 -6.01
CA ARG A 12 -3.27 -18.12 -5.48
C ARG A 12 -2.75 -17.33 -4.28
N GLN A 13 -2.83 -16.02 -4.32
CA GLN A 13 -2.43 -15.17 -3.20
C GLN A 13 -3.39 -15.30 -2.01
N ALA A 14 -4.70 -15.39 -2.26
CA ALA A 14 -5.72 -15.59 -1.24
C ALA A 14 -5.53 -16.95 -0.53
N ASP A 15 -5.33 -18.03 -1.30
CA ASP A 15 -5.04 -19.38 -0.76
C ASP A 15 -3.77 -19.40 0.09
N ARG A 16 -2.70 -18.74 -0.38
CA ARG A 16 -1.46 -18.67 0.39
C ARG A 16 -1.64 -17.88 1.69
N ALA A 17 -2.35 -16.76 1.63
CA ALA A 17 -2.67 -15.98 2.83
C ALA A 17 -3.49 -16.81 3.83
N ALA A 18 -4.52 -17.52 3.37
CA ALA A 18 -5.34 -18.38 4.20
C ALA A 18 -4.50 -19.47 4.91
N LYS A 19 -3.60 -20.12 4.19
CA LYS A 19 -2.68 -21.12 4.77
C LYS A 19 -1.75 -20.52 5.81
N LEU A 20 -1.12 -19.37 5.51
CA LEU A 20 -0.22 -18.70 6.45
C LEU A 20 -0.93 -18.27 7.75
N VAL A 21 -2.18 -17.80 7.64
CA VAL A 21 -3.00 -17.46 8.81
C VAL A 21 -3.36 -18.72 9.59
N ALA A 22 -3.82 -19.77 8.92
CA ALA A 22 -4.20 -21.05 9.53
C ALA A 22 -3.04 -21.67 10.29
N ASP A 23 -1.87 -21.77 9.66
CA ASP A 23 -0.65 -22.29 10.28
C ASP A 23 -0.24 -21.48 11.53
N ALA A 24 -0.43 -20.16 11.48
CA ALA A 24 -0.08 -19.28 12.58
C ALA A 24 -0.95 -19.45 13.82
N VAL A 25 -2.23 -19.80 13.63
CA VAL A 25 -3.21 -19.98 14.71
C VAL A 25 -3.51 -21.47 15.01
N GLY A 26 -2.82 -22.40 14.33
CA GLY A 26 -3.02 -23.83 14.53
C GLY A 26 -4.38 -24.35 14.05
N ALA A 27 -4.92 -23.79 12.96
CA ALA A 27 -6.20 -24.12 12.38
C ALA A 27 -6.06 -24.66 10.95
N GLU A 28 -7.13 -25.25 10.40
CA GLU A 28 -7.21 -25.53 8.97
C GLU A 28 -7.58 -24.28 8.19
N PRO A 29 -7.12 -24.13 6.91
CA PRO A 29 -7.43 -22.94 6.09
C PRO A 29 -8.85 -22.99 5.54
N THR A 30 -9.83 -23.20 6.41
CA THR A 30 -11.25 -23.20 6.08
C THR A 30 -11.99 -22.20 6.95
N ARG A 31 -13.06 -21.61 6.39
CA ARG A 31 -13.90 -20.68 7.14
C ARG A 31 -14.42 -21.30 8.45
N GLU A 32 -14.85 -22.57 8.38
CA GLU A 32 -15.40 -23.26 9.53
C GLU A 32 -14.37 -23.45 10.65
N SER A 33 -13.15 -23.83 10.32
CA SER A 33 -12.05 -23.98 11.29
C SER A 33 -11.64 -22.63 11.88
N MET A 34 -11.50 -21.60 11.04
CA MET A 34 -11.14 -20.26 11.48
C MET A 34 -12.18 -19.63 12.42
N MET A 35 -13.46 -19.88 12.20
CA MET A 35 -14.54 -19.38 13.08
C MET A 35 -14.59 -20.06 14.45
N LYS A 36 -13.98 -21.23 14.61
CA LYS A 36 -13.85 -21.94 15.89
C LYS A 36 -12.64 -21.51 16.70
N GLY A 37 -11.68 -20.83 16.08
CA GLY A 37 -10.46 -20.34 16.74
C GLY A 37 -10.70 -19.12 17.62
N PRO A 38 -9.81 -18.83 18.58
CA PRO A 38 -9.89 -17.61 19.36
C PRO A 38 -9.66 -16.38 18.47
N PHE A 39 -10.60 -15.45 18.53
CA PHE A 39 -10.56 -14.23 17.73
C PHE A 39 -9.30 -13.39 18.00
N GLU A 40 -8.81 -13.41 19.24
CA GLU A 40 -7.60 -12.73 19.69
C GLU A 40 -6.36 -13.19 18.93
N ASP A 41 -6.25 -14.47 18.62
CA ASP A 41 -5.13 -15.03 17.85
C ASP A 41 -5.18 -14.59 16.38
N LEU A 42 -6.38 -14.51 15.80
CA LEU A 42 -6.58 -13.99 14.45
C LEU A 42 -6.32 -12.47 14.38
N ALA A 43 -6.62 -11.75 15.45
CA ALA A 43 -6.39 -10.30 15.56
C ALA A 43 -4.93 -9.96 15.89
N ALA A 44 -4.11 -10.91 16.30
CA ALA A 44 -2.68 -10.72 16.62
C ALA A 44 -1.83 -10.47 15.34
N PHE A 45 -2.03 -9.32 14.72
CA PHE A 45 -1.45 -8.96 13.43
C PHE A 45 0.08 -8.86 13.42
N GLY A 46 0.68 -8.47 14.54
CA GLY A 46 2.13 -8.26 14.65
C GLY A 46 2.96 -9.53 14.42
N PRO A 47 2.69 -10.64 15.12
CA PRO A 47 3.38 -11.92 14.90
C PRO A 47 3.17 -12.50 13.50
N LEU A 48 1.98 -12.32 12.92
CA LEU A 48 1.66 -12.74 11.55
C LEU A 48 2.44 -11.96 10.50
N ALA A 49 2.55 -10.65 10.63
CA ALA A 49 3.34 -9.81 9.74
C ALA A 49 4.83 -10.18 9.77
N GLY A 50 5.37 -10.55 10.94
CA GLY A 50 6.74 -11.04 11.09
C GLY A 50 6.98 -12.38 10.38
N LYS A 51 6.05 -13.33 10.49
CA LYS A 51 6.12 -14.62 9.78
C LYS A 51 6.03 -14.44 8.26
N LEU A 52 5.18 -13.53 7.81
CA LEU A 52 5.04 -13.20 6.39
C LEU A 52 6.27 -12.56 5.78
N ALA A 53 6.92 -11.66 6.51
CA ALA A 53 8.15 -11.02 6.06
C ALA A 53 9.26 -12.05 5.80
N GLY A 54 9.20 -13.22 6.46
CA GLY A 54 10.11 -14.36 6.27
C GLY A 54 9.64 -15.39 5.22
N ASP A 55 8.39 -15.32 4.76
CA ASP A 55 7.87 -16.25 3.77
C ASP A 55 8.30 -15.85 2.36
N ARG A 56 9.20 -16.66 1.77
CA ARG A 56 9.80 -16.38 0.47
C ARG A 56 8.77 -16.43 -0.67
N GLU A 57 7.83 -17.35 -0.62
CA GLU A 57 6.79 -17.49 -1.64
C GLU A 57 5.84 -16.30 -1.60
N TRP A 58 5.41 -15.88 -0.40
CA TRP A 58 4.60 -14.68 -0.22
C TRP A 58 5.29 -13.42 -0.75
N ALA A 59 6.56 -13.23 -0.39
CA ALA A 59 7.34 -12.09 -0.86
C ALA A 59 7.43 -12.03 -2.38
N GLN A 60 7.65 -13.16 -3.05
CA GLN A 60 7.68 -13.25 -4.51
C GLN A 60 6.32 -12.99 -5.16
N MET A 61 5.23 -13.47 -4.55
CA MET A 61 3.88 -13.29 -5.08
C MET A 61 3.35 -11.87 -4.91
N THR A 62 3.86 -11.12 -3.96
CA THR A 62 3.32 -9.82 -3.55
C THR A 62 4.30 -8.66 -3.69
N ASP A 63 5.44 -8.89 -4.36
CA ASP A 63 6.52 -7.91 -4.49
C ASP A 63 6.95 -7.33 -3.13
N GLY A 64 7.05 -8.20 -2.12
CA GLY A 64 7.43 -7.84 -0.76
C GLY A 64 6.35 -7.16 0.08
N ASN A 65 5.12 -7.07 -0.42
CA ASN A 65 4.02 -6.49 0.35
C ASN A 65 3.56 -7.45 1.46
N THR A 66 3.67 -7.03 2.71
CA THR A 66 3.34 -7.82 3.90
C THR A 66 1.86 -7.77 4.31
N SER A 67 1.02 -6.99 3.63
CA SER A 67 -0.41 -6.93 3.95
C SER A 67 -1.12 -8.21 3.52
N LEU A 68 -1.65 -8.95 4.49
CA LEU A 68 -2.42 -10.18 4.28
C LEU A 68 -3.86 -9.93 3.84
N PHE A 69 -4.51 -9.03 4.56
CA PHE A 69 -5.94 -8.81 4.38
C PHE A 69 -6.14 -7.72 3.34
N LYS A 70 -6.44 -8.15 2.13
CA LYS A 70 -6.70 -7.30 0.97
C LYS A 70 -8.02 -7.69 0.36
N GLY A 71 -8.54 -6.86 -0.54
CA GLY A 71 -9.64 -7.27 -1.40
C GLY A 71 -9.21 -8.42 -2.32
N TRP A 72 -10.11 -9.32 -2.56
CA TRP A 72 -9.91 -10.48 -3.44
C TRP A 72 -10.80 -10.38 -4.67
N VAL A 73 -10.21 -10.62 -5.84
CA VAL A 73 -10.94 -10.74 -7.11
C VAL A 73 -11.40 -12.19 -7.22
N ASP A 74 -12.64 -12.45 -6.82
CA ASP A 74 -13.23 -13.78 -6.68
C ASP A 74 -13.99 -14.27 -7.95
N GLY A 75 -14.13 -13.41 -8.95
CA GLY A 75 -14.86 -13.73 -10.18
C GLY A 75 -16.38 -13.63 -10.07
N ASP A 76 -16.94 -13.42 -8.89
CA ASP A 76 -18.37 -13.32 -8.62
C ASP A 76 -18.76 -11.91 -8.15
N GLN A 77 -18.57 -11.59 -6.87
CA GLN A 77 -18.86 -10.25 -6.33
C GLN A 77 -17.85 -9.21 -6.80
N MET A 78 -16.61 -9.62 -6.96
CA MET A 78 -15.52 -8.82 -7.50
C MET A 78 -14.96 -9.50 -8.76
N PRO A 79 -15.63 -9.38 -9.91
CA PRO A 79 -15.26 -10.10 -11.13
C PRO A 79 -13.95 -9.59 -11.76
N MET A 80 -13.51 -8.40 -11.37
CA MET A 80 -12.26 -7.78 -11.85
C MET A 80 -11.71 -6.79 -10.83
N ARG A 81 -10.47 -6.36 -11.02
CA ARG A 81 -9.87 -5.32 -10.18
C ARG A 81 -10.68 -4.03 -10.24
N PRO A 82 -10.89 -3.31 -9.13
CA PRO A 82 -11.66 -2.07 -9.11
C PRO A 82 -11.21 -1.04 -10.13
N ILE A 83 -9.90 -0.87 -10.32
CA ILE A 83 -9.37 0.08 -11.30
C ILE A 83 -9.77 -0.26 -12.73
N GLU A 84 -9.94 -1.54 -13.06
CA GLU A 84 -10.41 -1.99 -14.37
C GLU A 84 -11.92 -1.76 -14.53
N ALA A 85 -12.69 -2.03 -13.48
CA ALA A 85 -14.12 -1.73 -13.45
C ALA A 85 -14.39 -0.23 -13.63
N LEU A 86 -13.60 0.62 -12.96
CA LEU A 86 -13.71 2.08 -13.09
C LEU A 86 -13.40 2.54 -14.53
N ARG A 87 -12.36 2.02 -15.17
CA ARG A 87 -12.05 2.32 -16.58
C ARG A 87 -13.17 1.89 -17.54
N ARG A 88 -13.92 0.88 -17.17
CA ARG A 88 -15.07 0.37 -17.95
C ARG A 88 -16.39 1.06 -17.64
N GLY A 89 -16.37 2.14 -16.86
CA GLY A 89 -17.56 2.96 -16.61
C GLY A 89 -18.33 2.61 -15.33
N ALA A 90 -17.80 1.80 -14.41
CA ALA A 90 -18.49 1.48 -13.15
C ALA A 90 -18.84 2.72 -12.30
N ALA A 91 -18.24 3.88 -12.59
CA ALA A 91 -18.51 5.16 -11.95
C ALA A 91 -18.96 6.24 -12.95
N GLU A 92 -19.47 5.85 -14.12
CA GLU A 92 -19.96 6.80 -15.12
C GLU A 92 -21.01 7.75 -14.52
N GLY A 93 -20.87 9.02 -14.82
CA GLY A 93 -21.78 10.06 -14.33
C GLY A 93 -21.59 10.47 -12.86
N LEU A 94 -20.72 9.80 -12.11
CA LEU A 94 -20.43 10.21 -10.73
C LEU A 94 -19.48 11.41 -10.66
N HIS A 95 -19.62 12.22 -9.62
CA HIS A 95 -18.73 13.31 -9.28
C HIS A 95 -17.80 12.84 -8.16
N VAL A 96 -16.49 12.83 -8.40
CA VAL A 96 -15.50 12.27 -7.48
C VAL A 96 -14.39 13.26 -7.20
N ILE A 97 -14.07 13.47 -5.93
CA ILE A 97 -12.88 14.19 -5.49
C ILE A 97 -11.92 13.15 -4.87
N ALA A 98 -10.71 13.05 -5.41
CA ALA A 98 -9.70 12.12 -4.91
C ALA A 98 -8.32 12.76 -4.88
N GLY A 99 -7.48 12.36 -3.92
CA GLY A 99 -6.14 12.90 -3.80
C GLY A 99 -5.37 12.27 -2.64
N SER A 100 -4.25 12.88 -2.30
CA SER A 100 -3.36 12.43 -1.23
C SER A 100 -2.70 13.64 -0.54
N MET A 101 -2.08 13.38 0.61
CA MET A 101 -1.17 14.37 1.21
C MET A 101 0.18 14.34 0.49
N ALA A 102 0.86 15.49 0.44
CA ALA A 102 2.16 15.63 -0.23
C ALA A 102 3.26 14.74 0.38
N SER A 103 3.18 14.47 1.68
CA SER A 103 4.19 13.71 2.44
C SER A 103 3.57 12.72 3.43
N GLU A 104 2.62 11.93 2.99
CA GLU A 104 1.75 11.10 3.84
C GLU A 104 2.53 10.05 4.67
N TRP A 105 3.62 9.47 4.12
CA TRP A 105 4.42 8.48 4.83
C TRP A 105 5.15 9.02 6.06
N ARG A 106 5.38 10.33 6.15
CA ARG A 106 6.00 10.96 7.33
C ARG A 106 5.23 10.68 8.62
N HIS A 107 3.90 10.53 8.53
CA HIS A 107 3.05 10.15 9.67
C HIS A 107 3.50 8.85 10.37
N TYR A 108 4.07 7.92 9.64
CA TYR A 108 4.50 6.61 10.18
C TYR A 108 5.90 6.62 10.78
N ILE A 109 6.81 7.46 10.30
CA ILE A 109 8.23 7.41 10.68
C ILE A 109 8.76 8.62 11.44
N VAL A 110 8.03 9.74 11.44
CA VAL A 110 8.44 10.94 12.19
C VAL A 110 8.10 10.82 13.69
N PRO A 111 6.88 10.42 14.10
CA PRO A 111 6.51 10.42 15.52
C PRO A 111 7.38 9.51 16.39
N ASN A 112 7.87 8.42 15.85
CA ASN A 112 8.72 7.44 16.55
C ASN A 112 10.22 7.63 16.30
N GLY A 113 10.61 8.70 15.60
CA GLY A 113 12.02 9.05 15.33
C GLY A 113 12.72 8.13 14.33
N GLN A 114 11.99 7.26 13.63
CA GLN A 114 12.58 6.36 12.64
C GLN A 114 13.17 7.10 11.44
N ILE A 115 12.64 8.25 11.09
CA ILE A 115 13.11 9.05 9.95
C ILE A 115 14.62 9.37 10.04
N SER A 116 15.13 9.63 11.25
CA SER A 116 16.56 9.94 11.48
C SER A 116 17.48 8.71 11.41
N LYS A 117 16.91 7.50 11.45
CA LYS A 117 17.64 6.22 11.36
C LYS A 117 17.77 5.70 9.93
N VAL A 118 17.01 6.27 9.01
CA VAL A 118 17.08 5.91 7.59
C VAL A 118 18.38 6.42 6.99
N ASN A 119 19.10 5.53 6.32
CA ASN A 119 20.35 5.83 5.60
C ASN A 119 20.19 5.55 4.09
N GLU A 120 21.20 5.87 3.28
CA GLU A 120 21.18 5.67 1.83
C GLU A 120 20.90 4.20 1.45
N LYS A 121 21.47 3.24 2.18
CA LYS A 121 21.25 1.81 1.94
C LYS A 121 19.78 1.41 2.12
N ALA A 122 19.05 2.05 3.03
CA ALA A 122 17.62 1.82 3.21
C ALA A 122 16.81 2.36 2.01
N VAL A 123 17.23 3.50 1.43
CA VAL A 123 16.63 4.04 0.22
C VAL A 123 16.89 3.12 -0.98
N GLU A 124 18.13 2.64 -1.15
CA GLU A 124 18.48 1.69 -2.20
C GLU A 124 17.64 0.40 -2.13
N LYS A 125 17.50 -0.17 -0.93
CA LYS A 125 16.66 -1.36 -0.71
C LYS A 125 15.18 -1.10 -1.01
N LEU A 126 14.68 0.09 -0.70
CA LEU A 126 13.31 0.48 -1.05
C LEU A 126 13.14 0.48 -2.58
N LEU A 127 14.07 1.10 -3.30
CA LEU A 127 14.01 1.16 -4.76
C LEU A 127 14.10 -0.24 -5.39
N GLU A 128 15.01 -1.07 -4.91
CA GLU A 128 15.15 -2.46 -5.36
C GLU A 128 13.87 -3.27 -5.09
N GLY A 129 13.34 -3.21 -3.87
CA GLY A 129 12.12 -3.94 -3.47
C GLY A 129 10.86 -3.48 -4.22
N ALA A 130 10.82 -2.22 -4.62
CA ALA A 130 9.73 -1.66 -5.42
C ALA A 130 9.96 -1.75 -6.94
N ASN A 131 11.05 -2.39 -7.38
CA ASN A 131 11.47 -2.49 -8.77
C ASN A 131 11.53 -1.13 -9.48
N LEU A 132 12.09 -0.12 -8.79
CA LEU A 132 12.22 1.26 -9.27
C LEU A 132 13.65 1.56 -9.73
N PRO A 133 13.84 2.55 -10.64
CA PRO A 133 15.17 2.97 -11.09
C PRO A 133 16.06 3.40 -9.93
N LYS A 134 17.33 2.96 -9.93
CA LYS A 134 18.29 3.27 -8.85
C LYS A 134 18.61 4.77 -8.74
N ASP A 135 18.52 5.49 -9.83
CA ASP A 135 18.77 6.94 -9.88
C ASP A 135 17.56 7.79 -9.45
N LEU A 136 16.43 7.16 -9.15
CA LEU A 136 15.23 7.86 -8.70
C LEU A 136 15.48 8.71 -7.45
N SER A 137 16.27 8.23 -6.49
CA SER A 137 16.62 8.99 -5.29
C SER A 137 17.33 10.31 -5.61
N ARG A 138 18.19 10.31 -6.64
CA ARG A 138 18.85 11.52 -7.13
C ARG A 138 17.84 12.51 -7.69
N LEU A 139 16.88 12.04 -8.50
CA LEU A 139 15.82 12.90 -9.05
C LEU A 139 15.01 13.58 -7.97
N TYR A 140 14.69 12.87 -6.86
CA TYR A 140 14.01 13.47 -5.70
C TYR A 140 14.86 14.54 -5.02
N LYS A 141 16.17 14.31 -4.85
CA LYS A 141 17.11 15.29 -4.28
C LYS A 141 17.23 16.52 -5.17
N ASP A 142 17.43 16.33 -6.47
CA ASP A 142 17.54 17.41 -7.46
C ASP A 142 16.26 18.28 -7.53
N ALA A 143 15.10 17.66 -7.27
CA ALA A 143 13.82 18.36 -7.17
C ALA A 143 13.56 19.02 -5.79
N GLY A 144 14.51 18.99 -4.86
CA GLY A 144 14.36 19.53 -3.51
C GLY A 144 13.37 18.75 -2.62
N ARG A 145 13.08 17.50 -2.97
CA ARG A 145 12.06 16.67 -2.31
C ARG A 145 12.65 15.57 -1.43
N GLY A 146 13.85 15.74 -0.92
CA GLY A 146 14.47 14.72 -0.07
C GLY A 146 15.97 14.87 0.05
N GLU A 147 16.44 15.94 0.64
CA GLU A 147 17.88 16.18 0.84
C GLU A 147 18.54 15.14 1.74
N LYS A 148 17.86 14.77 2.83
CA LYS A 148 18.32 13.71 3.74
C LYS A 148 17.73 12.36 3.34
N PRO A 149 18.44 11.24 3.60
CA PRO A 149 17.94 9.90 3.24
C PRO A 149 16.56 9.59 3.80
N GLY A 150 16.26 10.01 5.04
CA GLY A 150 14.96 9.83 5.67
C GLY A 150 13.83 10.59 4.96
N ASP A 151 14.11 11.81 4.52
CA ASP A 151 13.14 12.62 3.78
C ASP A 151 12.89 12.03 2.39
N CYS A 152 13.96 11.63 1.70
CA CYS A 152 13.88 10.97 0.41
C CYS A 152 13.08 9.66 0.49
N PHE A 153 13.37 8.83 1.48
CA PHE A 153 12.64 7.59 1.75
C PHE A 153 11.15 7.85 1.97
N ALA A 154 10.83 8.81 2.86
CA ALA A 154 9.45 9.16 3.17
C ALA A 154 8.68 9.67 1.96
N GLN A 155 9.34 10.47 1.11
CA GLN A 155 8.72 11.00 -0.09
C GLN A 155 8.47 9.93 -1.14
N ILE A 156 9.44 9.05 -1.40
CA ILE A 156 9.28 7.92 -2.32
C ILE A 156 8.15 7.00 -1.84
N GLN A 157 8.09 6.66 -0.56
CA GLN A 157 7.01 5.86 0.02
C GLN A 157 5.65 6.55 -0.09
N SER A 158 5.59 7.87 0.14
CA SER A 158 4.36 8.65 -0.03
C SER A 158 3.84 8.56 -1.46
N ASP A 159 4.74 8.68 -2.43
CA ASP A 159 4.37 8.63 -3.83
C ASP A 159 3.95 7.21 -4.27
N ILE A 160 4.67 6.17 -3.87
CA ILE A 160 4.34 4.78 -4.23
C ILE A 160 2.99 4.35 -3.65
N ILE A 161 2.77 4.62 -2.36
CA ILE A 161 1.64 4.04 -1.62
C ILE A 161 0.37 4.88 -1.73
N PHE A 162 0.50 6.21 -1.85
CA PHE A 162 -0.65 7.11 -1.78
C PHE A 162 -0.83 7.93 -3.06
N ARG A 163 0.18 8.69 -3.48
CA ARG A 163 0.03 9.65 -4.57
C ARG A 163 -0.18 8.97 -5.92
N MET A 164 0.66 8.01 -6.28
CA MET A 164 0.52 7.31 -7.56
C MET A 164 -0.76 6.49 -7.66
N PRO A 165 -1.21 5.76 -6.62
CA PRO A 165 -2.54 5.17 -6.60
C PRO A 165 -3.67 6.18 -6.73
N ALA A 166 -3.59 7.36 -6.09
CA ALA A 166 -4.59 8.40 -6.23
C ALA A 166 -4.68 8.95 -7.67
N LEU A 167 -3.54 9.21 -8.29
CA LEU A 167 -3.49 9.63 -9.69
C LEU A 167 -4.06 8.57 -10.64
N ARG A 168 -3.67 7.30 -10.47
CA ARG A 168 -4.21 6.18 -11.27
C ARG A 168 -5.71 6.01 -11.08
N LEU A 169 -6.20 6.25 -9.86
CA LEU A 169 -7.64 6.26 -9.58
C LEU A 169 -8.35 7.34 -10.38
N THR A 170 -7.86 8.60 -10.31
CA THR A 170 -8.47 9.72 -11.03
C THR A 170 -8.44 9.52 -12.53
N GLU A 171 -7.35 9.01 -13.08
CA GLU A 171 -7.23 8.67 -14.51
C GLU A 171 -8.24 7.58 -14.91
N ALA A 172 -8.39 6.53 -14.10
CA ALA A 172 -9.33 5.45 -14.39
C ALA A 172 -10.79 5.91 -14.32
N LEU A 173 -11.13 6.74 -13.34
CA LEU A 173 -12.45 7.35 -13.19
C LEU A 173 -12.78 8.25 -14.38
N ALA A 174 -11.86 9.14 -14.76
CA ALA A 174 -12.04 10.02 -15.90
C ALA A 174 -12.22 9.27 -17.21
N ALA A 175 -11.39 8.23 -17.44
CA ALA A 175 -11.49 7.35 -18.60
C ALA A 175 -12.83 6.61 -18.67
N GLY A 176 -13.43 6.30 -17.51
CA GLY A 176 -14.74 5.63 -17.40
C GLY A 176 -15.93 6.57 -17.33
N GLY A 177 -15.78 7.88 -17.65
CA GLY A 177 -16.89 8.82 -17.76
C GLY A 177 -17.33 9.49 -16.45
N ALA A 178 -16.55 9.39 -15.37
CA ALA A 178 -16.80 10.15 -14.16
C ALA A 178 -16.27 11.60 -14.28
N GLN A 179 -16.88 12.52 -13.56
CA GLN A 179 -16.34 13.88 -13.37
C GLN A 179 -15.41 13.88 -12.16
N VAL A 180 -14.11 14.14 -12.37
CA VAL A 180 -13.08 13.94 -11.35
C VAL A 180 -12.30 15.20 -11.08
N TRP A 181 -12.12 15.50 -9.80
CA TRP A 181 -11.20 16.51 -9.30
C TRP A 181 -10.11 15.84 -8.46
N SER A 182 -8.86 16.24 -8.68
CA SER A 182 -7.70 15.74 -7.91
C SER A 182 -7.17 16.85 -7.00
N TYR A 183 -6.75 16.48 -5.80
CA TYR A 183 -6.08 17.40 -4.88
C TYR A 183 -4.76 16.82 -4.37
N SER A 184 -3.83 17.72 -4.03
CA SER A 184 -2.67 17.45 -3.17
C SER A 184 -2.82 18.31 -1.92
N PHE A 185 -2.79 17.70 -0.74
CA PHE A 185 -2.90 18.41 0.52
C PHE A 185 -1.50 18.72 1.06
N ASP A 186 -1.11 19.98 0.96
CA ASP A 186 0.24 20.47 1.24
C ASP A 186 0.36 21.27 2.54
N TRP A 187 -0.71 21.32 3.34
CA TRP A 187 -0.67 22.03 4.61
C TRP A 187 0.35 21.41 5.57
N GLN A 188 1.23 22.28 6.11
CA GLN A 188 2.26 21.86 7.04
C GLN A 188 1.78 22.01 8.48
N SER A 189 1.89 20.94 9.27
CA SER A 189 1.57 20.98 10.69
C SER A 189 2.45 22.01 11.42
N PRO A 190 1.88 22.86 12.29
CA PRO A 190 2.69 23.74 13.15
C PRO A 190 3.43 22.98 14.25
N VAL A 191 3.09 21.72 14.46
CA VAL A 191 3.69 20.86 15.49
C VAL A 191 5.03 20.30 15.00
N LYS A 192 6.01 20.16 15.90
CA LYS A 192 7.35 19.58 15.62
C LYS A 192 8.09 20.22 14.45
N GLY A 193 8.02 21.54 14.31
CA GLY A 193 8.82 22.27 13.32
C GLY A 193 8.37 22.09 11.88
N LYS A 194 7.07 21.93 11.64
CA LYS A 194 6.47 21.77 10.31
C LYS A 194 6.77 20.42 9.63
N THR A 195 6.87 19.37 10.41
CA THR A 195 7.05 18.00 9.88
C THR A 195 5.76 17.35 9.44
#